data_b8d16b8e66043d24ad68a3467b0d4261
#
_entry.id   b8d16b8e66043d24ad68a3467b0d4261
#
_cell.length_a   1.000
_cell.length_b   1.000
_cell.length_c   1.000
_cell.angle_alpha   90.00
_cell.angle_beta   90.00
_cell.angle_gamma   90.00
#
_symmetry.space_group_name_H-M   'P 1'
#
loop_
_entity.id
_entity.type
_entity.pdbx_description
1 polymer ?
#
loop_
_entity_poly.entity_id
_entity_poly.type
_entity_poly.pdbx_seq_one_letter_code
_entity_poly.pdbx_strand_id
1 'polypeptide(L)'
;MSGGAQASPPGVAKLSLGPTSVFSVKGVAVAGTPAKYDQVTVRRFGSPSAANVLVLVPGTSAGGGDFDIVGPYLASHVPNLQVWAENRRESALEDNSMLLKVLHGTATVKQAFNYYLGWIADPKITTHYQPLKASQYSFVDQWGLATAMGDLHNVIELARHGGTRTVILGGHSLGGAEASIYATWDFDGRAGYKDIAGIVGIDGDAGGTSALGGTAIVSTSEADAALSSLSAKGPWLDLLGTGLPWSTGAFAETGALAALKSPNAASTEQTFPLLPKELKPPAPSTNLAQLGYAFDASTSPAALALIHVHSGHLTSSGQLLGWVNDGPTPAQNIAFVFSQEPVGPVDWYYPERLSIDTEAASSLQQTSADTALGLKLTDESGVDVPMFVIQTSLGGTNNAVEDAALNFQAHSEIPSVTVVNKAASYGHLDPLLAEPTKNAFISNVIPWIKQLPAYKP
;
A
#
# COMPACT_ATOMS: atom_id res chain seq x y z
N MET A 1 -0.75 -47.82 4.59
CA MET A 1 -0.82 -46.77 3.59
C MET A 1 -0.07 -45.57 4.15
N SER A 2 1.15 -45.37 3.66
CA SER A 2 2.06 -44.31 4.13
C SER A 2 1.66 -42.99 3.50
N GLY A 3 1.25 -42.04 4.34
CA GLY A 3 1.03 -40.65 3.94
C GLY A 3 2.34 -40.01 3.56
N GLY A 4 2.59 -39.78 2.27
CA GLY A 4 3.72 -39.05 1.78
C GLY A 4 3.63 -37.58 2.18
N ALA A 5 4.58 -37.10 2.94
CA ALA A 5 4.77 -35.68 3.18
C ALA A 5 5.07 -35.00 1.83
N GLN A 6 4.19 -34.09 1.41
CA GLN A 6 4.36 -33.28 0.21
C GLN A 6 5.52 -32.34 0.45
N ALA A 7 6.59 -32.48 -0.32
CA ALA A 7 7.75 -31.61 -0.26
C ALA A 7 7.33 -30.17 -0.60
N SER A 8 7.73 -29.23 0.22
CA SER A 8 7.59 -27.79 -0.06
C SER A 8 8.28 -27.46 -1.39
N PRO A 9 7.70 -26.57 -2.24
CA PRO A 9 8.34 -26.17 -3.49
C PRO A 9 9.71 -25.55 -3.20
N PRO A 10 10.73 -25.83 -4.02
CA PRO A 10 12.06 -25.23 -3.86
C PRO A 10 11.99 -23.76 -4.22
N GLY A 11 12.37 -22.89 -3.28
CA GLY A 11 12.60 -21.47 -3.55
C GLY A 11 12.03 -20.46 -2.56
N VAL A 12 11.10 -20.83 -1.71
CA VAL A 12 10.70 -19.93 -0.61
C VAL A 12 11.63 -20.22 0.56
N ALA A 13 12.69 -19.42 0.72
CA ALA A 13 13.35 -19.35 2.01
C ALA A 13 12.24 -19.19 3.05
N LYS A 14 12.34 -19.95 4.16
CA LYS A 14 11.44 -19.79 5.31
C LYS A 14 11.66 -18.38 5.87
N LEU A 15 11.09 -17.38 5.21
CA LEU A 15 10.95 -16.06 5.76
C LEU A 15 10.10 -16.28 7.02
N SER A 16 10.61 -15.96 8.18
CA SER A 16 9.81 -15.82 9.40
C SER A 16 8.99 -14.55 9.22
N LEU A 17 7.88 -14.70 8.51
CA LEU A 17 7.14 -13.62 7.88
C LEU A 17 5.90 -13.39 8.70
N GLY A 18 5.70 -12.16 8.99
CA GLY A 18 4.63 -11.62 9.79
C GLY A 18 5.19 -10.60 10.78
N PRO A 19 4.36 -9.66 11.21
CA PRO A 19 4.77 -8.66 12.18
C PRO A 19 5.15 -9.31 13.50
N THR A 20 6.21 -8.80 14.13
CA THR A 20 6.60 -9.21 15.49
C THR A 20 5.51 -8.86 16.51
N SER A 21 4.76 -7.79 16.24
CA SER A 21 3.55 -7.40 16.96
C SER A 21 2.69 -6.46 16.12
N VAL A 22 1.40 -6.46 16.43
CA VAL A 22 0.42 -5.49 15.92
C VAL A 22 -0.13 -4.74 17.12
N PHE A 23 -0.23 -3.42 17.02
CA PHE A 23 -0.77 -2.58 18.08
C PHE A 23 -1.51 -1.37 17.51
N SER A 24 -2.44 -0.83 18.27
CA SER A 24 -3.17 0.38 17.90
C SER A 24 -2.50 1.62 18.45
N VAL A 25 -2.52 2.68 17.67
CA VAL A 25 -2.14 4.04 18.05
C VAL A 25 -3.41 4.89 18.00
N LYS A 26 -3.62 5.70 19.03
CA LYS A 26 -4.76 6.61 19.03
C LYS A 26 -4.60 7.64 17.93
N GLY A 27 -5.58 7.70 17.04
CA GLY A 27 -5.68 8.72 16.00
C GLY A 27 -6.25 10.04 16.51
N VAL A 28 -6.28 11.03 15.65
CA VAL A 28 -6.95 12.30 15.95
C VAL A 28 -8.46 12.12 16.00
N ALA A 29 -9.11 12.82 16.90
CA ALA A 29 -10.57 12.81 16.96
C ALA A 29 -11.15 13.62 15.80
N VAL A 30 -12.03 13.00 15.02
CA VAL A 30 -12.67 13.62 13.86
C VAL A 30 -14.16 13.78 14.12
N ALA A 31 -14.69 14.97 13.86
CA ALA A 31 -16.10 15.28 14.11
C ALA A 31 -17.03 14.33 13.36
N GLY A 32 -18.01 13.76 14.06
CA GLY A 32 -18.96 12.79 13.50
C GLY A 32 -18.43 11.36 13.38
N THR A 33 -17.12 11.13 13.52
CA THR A 33 -16.53 9.80 13.51
C THR A 33 -16.81 9.09 14.86
N PRO A 34 -17.33 7.85 14.85
CA PRO A 34 -17.40 7.06 16.07
C PRO A 34 -16.00 6.78 16.64
N ALA A 35 -15.81 7.01 17.94
CA ALA A 35 -14.50 6.93 18.62
C ALA A 35 -13.72 5.61 18.40
N LYS A 36 -14.41 4.53 18.08
CA LYS A 36 -13.77 3.23 17.75
C LYS A 36 -12.93 3.27 16.45
N TYR A 37 -13.15 4.28 15.59
CA TYR A 37 -12.40 4.49 14.36
C TYR A 37 -11.32 5.58 14.49
N ASP A 38 -11.24 6.29 15.62
CA ASP A 38 -10.18 7.27 15.89
C ASP A 38 -8.90 6.55 16.34
N GLN A 39 -8.44 5.62 15.52
CA GLN A 39 -7.22 4.84 15.75
C GLN A 39 -6.66 4.31 14.43
N VAL A 40 -5.34 4.17 14.40
CA VAL A 40 -4.60 3.47 13.36
C VAL A 40 -3.96 2.22 13.94
N THR A 41 -3.67 1.25 13.09
CA THR A 41 -2.99 0.03 13.49
C THR A 41 -1.59 0.01 12.92
N VAL A 42 -0.61 -0.40 13.71
CA VAL A 42 0.79 -0.50 13.30
C VAL A 42 1.25 -1.95 13.36
N ARG A 43 1.79 -2.44 12.25
CA ARG A 43 2.50 -3.71 12.13
C ARG A 43 3.97 -3.45 12.39
N ARG A 44 4.53 -4.01 13.47
CA ARG A 44 5.94 -3.85 13.80
C ARG A 44 6.72 -5.09 13.43
N PHE A 45 7.85 -4.89 12.78
CA PHE A 45 8.87 -5.90 12.49
C PHE A 45 10.15 -5.55 13.24
N GLY A 46 10.81 -6.57 13.80
CA GLY A 46 12.06 -6.41 14.54
C GLY A 46 11.87 -6.16 16.04
N SER A 47 13.00 -5.87 16.72
CA SER A 47 13.03 -5.72 18.17
C SER A 47 12.38 -4.41 18.63
N PRO A 48 11.50 -4.43 19.64
CA PRO A 48 10.92 -3.20 20.19
C PRO A 48 11.96 -2.30 20.89
N SER A 49 13.16 -2.82 21.19
CA SER A 49 14.25 -2.06 21.80
C SER A 49 15.17 -1.40 20.77
N ALA A 50 14.98 -1.65 19.47
CA ALA A 50 15.80 -1.03 18.43
C ALA A 50 15.68 0.49 18.46
N ALA A 51 16.83 1.17 18.31
CA ALA A 51 16.92 2.63 18.46
C ALA A 51 16.60 3.39 17.15
N ASN A 52 16.52 2.69 16.02
CA ASN A 52 16.11 3.26 14.75
C ASN A 52 14.75 2.68 14.37
N VAL A 53 13.84 3.52 13.89
CA VAL A 53 12.51 3.13 13.44
C VAL A 53 12.32 3.64 12.02
N LEU A 54 12.05 2.73 11.09
CA LEU A 54 11.55 3.10 9.77
C LEU A 54 10.03 2.98 9.80
N VAL A 55 9.34 4.10 9.73
CA VAL A 55 7.88 4.15 9.59
C VAL A 55 7.55 4.13 8.11
N LEU A 56 6.70 3.21 7.68
CA LEU A 56 6.27 3.04 6.28
C LEU A 56 4.76 3.25 6.15
N VAL A 57 4.39 4.11 5.23
CA VAL A 57 3.01 4.48 4.91
C VAL A 57 2.60 3.79 3.60
N PRO A 58 1.45 3.11 3.54
CA PRO A 58 0.99 2.42 2.34
C PRO A 58 0.47 3.38 1.27
N GLY A 59 0.28 2.85 0.05
CA GLY A 59 -0.23 3.59 -1.10
C GLY A 59 -1.75 3.81 -1.09
N THR A 60 -2.28 4.25 -2.23
CA THR A 60 -3.72 4.41 -2.48
C THR A 60 -4.41 3.06 -2.42
N SER A 61 -5.48 2.95 -1.64
CA SER A 61 -6.22 1.70 -1.39
C SER A 61 -5.34 0.53 -0.92
N ALA A 62 -4.22 0.85 -0.26
CA ALA A 62 -3.26 -0.14 0.24
C ALA A 62 -3.15 -0.07 1.76
N GLY A 63 -2.79 -1.18 2.38
CA GLY A 63 -2.59 -1.30 3.83
C GLY A 63 -1.16 -1.69 4.19
N GLY A 64 -0.85 -1.67 5.48
CA GLY A 64 0.49 -2.01 6.00
C GLY A 64 0.94 -3.44 5.71
N GLY A 65 0.03 -4.32 5.29
CA GLY A 65 0.33 -5.67 4.82
C GLY A 65 1.25 -5.72 3.61
N ASP A 66 1.25 -4.69 2.77
CA ASP A 66 2.13 -4.57 1.61
C ASP A 66 3.61 -4.67 1.97
N PHE A 67 3.97 -4.33 3.21
CA PHE A 67 5.35 -4.36 3.69
C PHE A 67 5.76 -5.69 4.35
N ASP A 68 4.96 -6.74 4.28
CA ASP A 68 5.19 -8.02 4.96
C ASP A 68 6.38 -8.82 4.40
N ILE A 69 6.94 -8.44 3.26
CA ILE A 69 8.21 -8.98 2.75
C ILE A 69 9.38 -8.07 3.12
N VAL A 70 9.28 -6.78 2.80
CA VAL A 70 10.41 -5.86 3.00
C VAL A 70 10.63 -5.50 4.46
N GLY A 71 9.55 -5.36 5.25
CA GLY A 71 9.63 -5.00 6.67
C GLY A 71 10.49 -5.96 7.50
N PRO A 72 10.16 -7.26 7.56
CA PRO A 72 10.95 -8.24 8.32
C PRO A 72 12.35 -8.41 7.76
N TYR A 73 12.55 -8.30 6.45
CA TYR A 73 13.87 -8.40 5.86
C TYR A 73 14.77 -7.23 6.28
N LEU A 74 14.30 -5.99 6.17
CA LEU A 74 15.03 -4.81 6.62
C LEU A 74 15.35 -4.87 8.10
N ALA A 75 14.37 -5.21 8.95
CA ALA A 75 14.55 -5.33 10.39
C ALA A 75 15.60 -6.39 10.80
N SER A 76 15.78 -7.43 9.97
CA SER A 76 16.77 -8.49 10.25
C SER A 76 18.17 -8.22 9.66
N HIS A 77 18.31 -7.32 8.67
CA HIS A 77 19.57 -7.04 7.97
C HIS A 77 20.14 -5.66 8.24
N VAL A 78 19.39 -4.77 8.89
CA VAL A 78 19.88 -3.48 9.36
C VAL A 78 20.00 -3.55 10.89
N PRO A 79 21.22 -3.50 11.45
CA PRO A 79 21.39 -3.54 12.89
C PRO A 79 20.58 -2.46 13.59
N ASN A 80 20.02 -2.79 14.75
CA ASN A 80 19.29 -1.85 15.61
C ASN A 80 18.15 -1.10 14.91
N LEU A 81 17.53 -1.73 13.87
CA LEU A 81 16.35 -1.22 13.15
C LEU A 81 15.10 -2.01 13.51
N GLN A 82 14.01 -1.31 13.70
CA GLN A 82 12.65 -1.84 13.63
C GLN A 82 11.90 -1.14 12.51
N VAL A 83 10.99 -1.84 11.86
CA VAL A 83 10.12 -1.28 10.81
C VAL A 83 8.68 -1.27 11.31
N TRP A 84 8.00 -0.16 11.14
CA TRP A 84 6.61 0.04 11.50
C TRP A 84 5.80 0.33 10.23
N ALA A 85 4.91 -0.55 9.85
CA ALA A 85 4.00 -0.34 8.73
C ALA A 85 2.63 0.09 9.27
N GLU A 86 2.18 1.25 8.85
CA GLU A 86 0.88 1.80 9.24
C GLU A 86 -0.24 1.14 8.45
N ASN A 87 -1.34 0.81 9.14
CA ASN A 87 -2.66 0.65 8.53
C ASN A 87 -3.49 1.87 8.92
N ARG A 88 -3.91 2.64 7.93
CA ARG A 88 -4.78 3.79 8.16
C ARG A 88 -6.09 3.39 8.83
N ARG A 89 -6.84 4.36 9.36
CA ARG A 89 -8.08 4.12 10.13
C ARG A 89 -9.19 3.43 9.36
N GLU A 90 -9.23 3.57 8.04
CA GLU A 90 -10.22 2.94 7.16
C GLU A 90 -10.11 1.41 7.12
N SER A 91 -8.95 0.84 7.42
CA SER A 91 -8.79 -0.61 7.54
C SER A 91 -9.73 -1.24 8.59
N ALA A 92 -10.18 -0.44 9.57
CA ALA A 92 -11.19 -0.89 10.55
C ALA A 92 -12.61 -1.04 9.98
N LEU A 93 -12.84 -0.67 8.73
CA LEU A 93 -14.12 -0.82 8.01
C LEU A 93 -14.24 -2.18 7.30
N GLU A 94 -13.17 -2.95 7.22
CA GLU A 94 -13.13 -4.22 6.49
C GLU A 94 -13.71 -5.38 7.26
N ASP A 95 -14.23 -6.35 6.52
CA ASP A 95 -14.65 -7.65 7.07
C ASP A 95 -13.71 -8.77 6.58
N ASN A 96 -12.65 -9.01 7.31
CA ASN A 96 -11.68 -10.07 7.03
C ASN A 96 -12.07 -11.44 7.63
N SER A 97 -13.28 -11.55 8.21
CA SER A 97 -13.70 -12.70 9.03
C SER A 97 -13.65 -14.03 8.28
N MET A 98 -14.05 -14.06 7.01
CA MET A 98 -14.07 -15.30 6.23
C MET A 98 -12.68 -15.65 5.68
N LEU A 99 -11.84 -14.66 5.35
CA LEU A 99 -10.44 -14.87 4.99
C LEU A 99 -9.69 -15.54 6.14
N LEU A 100 -9.83 -15.02 7.35
CA LEU A 100 -9.23 -15.60 8.55
C LEU A 100 -9.71 -17.03 8.81
N LYS A 101 -11.00 -17.33 8.61
CA LYS A 101 -11.51 -18.71 8.73
C LYS A 101 -10.83 -19.67 7.76
N VAL A 102 -10.52 -19.24 6.54
CA VAL A 102 -9.78 -20.08 5.58
C VAL A 102 -8.32 -20.22 5.99
N LEU A 103 -7.68 -19.16 6.46
CA LEU A 103 -6.30 -19.21 6.96
C LEU A 103 -6.18 -20.20 8.11
N HIS A 104 -7.14 -20.21 9.03
CA HIS A 104 -7.20 -21.11 10.19
C HIS A 104 -7.77 -22.51 9.86
N GLY A 105 -8.11 -22.79 8.59
CA GLY A 105 -8.61 -24.11 8.17
C GLY A 105 -10.04 -24.43 8.60
N THR A 106 -10.83 -23.45 9.05
CA THR A 106 -12.24 -23.61 9.47
C THR A 106 -13.25 -23.30 8.37
N ALA A 107 -12.78 -22.78 7.23
CA ALA A 107 -13.53 -22.60 6.00
C ALA A 107 -12.69 -22.95 4.77
N THR A 108 -13.34 -23.12 3.62
CA THR A 108 -12.70 -23.36 2.32
C THR A 108 -12.57 -22.05 1.52
N VAL A 109 -11.62 -22.00 0.58
CA VAL A 109 -11.48 -20.91 -0.39
C VAL A 109 -12.80 -20.63 -1.11
N LYS A 110 -13.52 -21.67 -1.54
CA LYS A 110 -14.84 -21.51 -2.20
C LYS A 110 -15.88 -20.87 -1.30
N GLN A 111 -15.87 -21.16 -0.01
CA GLN A 111 -16.78 -20.51 0.95
C GLN A 111 -16.44 -19.03 1.11
N ALA A 112 -15.15 -18.67 1.17
CA ALA A 112 -14.73 -17.27 1.22
C ALA A 112 -15.11 -16.53 -0.07
N PHE A 113 -14.81 -17.10 -1.23
CA PHE A 113 -15.22 -16.53 -2.51
C PHE A 113 -16.74 -16.32 -2.60
N ASN A 114 -17.53 -17.32 -2.22
CA ASN A 114 -18.99 -17.20 -2.23
C ASN A 114 -19.48 -16.13 -1.26
N TYR A 115 -18.85 -16.03 -0.09
CA TYR A 115 -19.21 -15.06 0.94
C TYR A 115 -18.97 -13.62 0.48
N TYR A 116 -17.82 -13.33 -0.12
CA TYR A 116 -17.50 -11.96 -0.54
C TYR A 116 -18.06 -11.62 -1.93
N LEU A 117 -17.93 -12.50 -2.90
CA LEU A 117 -18.15 -12.18 -4.33
C LEU A 117 -19.21 -13.03 -5.00
N GLY A 118 -19.26 -14.33 -4.72
CA GLY A 118 -20.10 -15.29 -5.46
C GLY A 118 -21.60 -14.95 -5.43
N TRP A 119 -22.08 -14.42 -4.32
CA TRP A 119 -23.47 -14.01 -4.12
C TRP A 119 -23.96 -12.93 -5.11
N ILE A 120 -23.04 -12.11 -5.63
CA ILE A 120 -23.37 -11.06 -6.60
C ILE A 120 -23.92 -11.70 -7.90
N ALA A 121 -23.41 -12.87 -8.27
CA ALA A 121 -23.80 -13.60 -9.47
C ALA A 121 -24.78 -14.77 -9.20
N ASP A 122 -24.87 -15.26 -7.94
CA ASP A 122 -25.73 -16.38 -7.56
C ASP A 122 -26.65 -15.99 -6.38
N PRO A 123 -27.95 -15.66 -6.65
CA PRO A 123 -28.90 -15.26 -5.61
C PRO A 123 -29.27 -16.40 -4.63
N LYS A 124 -28.81 -17.64 -4.87
CA LYS A 124 -28.99 -18.74 -3.93
C LYS A 124 -28.04 -18.68 -2.75
N ILE A 125 -26.99 -17.87 -2.84
CA ILE A 125 -26.05 -17.61 -1.74
C ILE A 125 -26.68 -16.57 -0.81
N THR A 126 -27.32 -17.02 0.25
CA THR A 126 -28.08 -16.17 1.19
C THR A 126 -27.27 -15.69 2.38
N THR A 127 -26.17 -16.36 2.70
CA THR A 127 -25.22 -15.95 3.75
C THR A 127 -23.98 -15.39 3.11
N HIS A 128 -23.85 -14.06 3.14
CA HIS A 128 -22.77 -13.37 2.44
C HIS A 128 -22.42 -12.06 3.13
N TYR A 129 -21.29 -11.50 2.71
CA TYR A 129 -20.83 -10.18 3.09
C TYR A 129 -21.92 -9.12 2.85
N GLN A 130 -22.04 -8.20 3.77
CA GLN A 130 -22.96 -7.07 3.68
C GLN A 130 -22.14 -5.78 3.47
N PRO A 131 -22.06 -5.25 2.23
CA PRO A 131 -21.34 -4.02 1.97
C PRO A 131 -21.83 -2.86 2.82
N LEU A 132 -20.91 -1.99 3.22
CA LEU A 132 -21.23 -0.80 3.98
C LEU A 132 -22.07 0.16 3.11
N LYS A 133 -23.04 0.82 3.71
CA LYS A 133 -23.87 1.80 3.03
C LYS A 133 -23.29 3.19 3.20
N ALA A 134 -22.92 3.85 2.12
CA ALA A 134 -22.32 5.18 2.12
C ALA A 134 -23.06 6.18 3.05
N SER A 135 -24.39 6.15 3.04
CA SER A 135 -25.21 7.03 3.88
C SER A 135 -25.05 6.84 5.40
N GLN A 136 -24.48 5.72 5.84
CA GLN A 136 -24.20 5.44 7.27
C GLN A 136 -22.75 5.77 7.64
N TYR A 137 -21.91 6.10 6.68
CA TYR A 137 -20.48 6.34 6.82
C TYR A 137 -20.05 7.70 6.27
N SER A 138 -20.96 8.67 6.17
CA SER A 138 -20.65 10.02 5.68
C SER A 138 -19.56 10.74 6.48
N PHE A 139 -19.26 10.33 7.70
CA PHE A 139 -18.13 10.86 8.46
C PHE A 139 -16.76 10.57 7.80
N VAL A 140 -16.67 9.60 6.89
CA VAL A 140 -15.46 9.30 6.10
C VAL A 140 -15.10 10.45 5.16
N ASP A 141 -16.04 11.30 4.77
CA ASP A 141 -15.80 12.55 4.04
C ASP A 141 -14.86 13.52 4.79
N GLN A 142 -14.64 13.29 6.08
CA GLN A 142 -13.71 14.06 6.92
C GLN A 142 -12.35 13.37 7.07
N TRP A 143 -12.16 12.16 6.51
CA TRP A 143 -10.91 11.41 6.58
C TRP A 143 -10.00 11.76 5.39
N GLY A 144 -9.65 13.03 5.29
CA GLY A 144 -8.72 13.56 4.30
C GLY A 144 -7.28 13.59 4.83
N LEU A 145 -6.43 14.27 4.07
CA LEU A 145 -5.00 14.34 4.35
C LEU A 145 -4.68 14.97 5.72
N ALA A 146 -5.43 15.97 6.17
CA ALA A 146 -5.23 16.54 7.50
C ALA A 146 -5.45 15.51 8.62
N THR A 147 -6.41 14.60 8.44
CA THR A 147 -6.64 13.49 9.38
C THR A 147 -5.50 12.48 9.29
N ALA A 148 -5.08 12.09 8.09
CA ALA A 148 -3.97 11.16 7.87
C ALA A 148 -2.66 11.69 8.44
N MET A 149 -2.34 12.97 8.21
CA MET A 149 -1.14 13.61 8.79
C MET A 149 -1.18 13.66 10.32
N GLY A 150 -2.33 13.94 10.91
CA GLY A 150 -2.48 13.92 12.37
C GLY A 150 -2.33 12.52 12.98
N ASP A 151 -2.86 11.50 12.32
CA ASP A 151 -2.72 10.09 12.71
C ASP A 151 -1.26 9.64 12.59
N LEU A 152 -0.63 9.90 11.45
CA LEU A 152 0.78 9.60 11.19
C LEU A 152 1.70 10.32 12.18
N HIS A 153 1.38 11.58 12.55
CA HIS A 153 2.14 12.31 13.57
C HIS A 153 2.11 11.59 14.92
N ASN A 154 0.95 11.07 15.34
CA ASN A 154 0.85 10.29 16.56
C ASN A 154 1.66 8.99 16.50
N VAL A 155 1.73 8.35 15.33
CA VAL A 155 2.60 7.18 15.10
C VAL A 155 4.08 7.56 15.22
N ILE A 156 4.49 8.67 14.59
CA ILE A 156 5.87 9.17 14.62
C ILE A 156 6.27 9.59 16.03
N GLU A 157 5.43 10.30 16.77
CA GLU A 157 5.72 10.66 18.16
C GLU A 157 5.89 9.43 19.06
N LEU A 158 5.07 8.40 18.86
CA LEU A 158 5.24 7.13 19.55
C LEU A 158 6.56 6.44 19.13
N ALA A 159 6.90 6.46 17.84
CA ALA A 159 8.13 5.88 17.31
C ALA A 159 9.37 6.60 17.86
N ARG A 160 9.35 7.93 17.97
CA ARG A 160 10.43 8.76 18.53
C ARG A 160 10.73 8.46 20.00
N HIS A 161 9.74 7.95 20.73
CA HIS A 161 9.88 7.58 22.14
C HIS A 161 10.53 8.70 22.99
N GLY A 162 9.97 9.90 22.93
CA GLY A 162 10.49 11.07 23.60
C GLY A 162 11.86 11.54 23.08
N GLY A 163 12.17 11.32 21.81
CA GLY A 163 13.42 11.71 21.16
C GLY A 163 14.59 10.74 21.37
N THR A 164 14.37 9.60 22.05
CA THR A 164 15.44 8.60 22.29
C THR A 164 15.70 7.71 21.08
N ARG A 165 14.75 7.64 20.13
CA ARG A 165 14.89 6.89 18.88
C ARG A 165 15.02 7.81 17.67
N THR A 166 15.76 7.33 16.68
CA THR A 166 15.83 7.95 15.35
C THR A 166 14.67 7.42 14.50
N VAL A 167 13.87 8.30 13.92
CA VAL A 167 12.77 7.92 13.03
C VAL A 167 13.11 8.30 11.60
N ILE A 168 12.94 7.35 10.69
CA ILE A 168 12.98 7.53 9.24
C ILE A 168 11.54 7.36 8.77
N LEU A 169 11.06 8.28 7.95
CA LEU A 169 9.71 8.19 7.38
C LEU A 169 9.80 7.82 5.91
N GLY A 170 9.01 6.86 5.50
CA GLY A 170 8.90 6.51 4.10
C GLY A 170 7.53 5.96 3.75
N GLY A 171 7.32 5.69 2.48
CA GLY A 171 6.09 5.08 2.04
C GLY A 171 6.14 4.66 0.59
N HIS A 172 5.14 3.89 0.20
CA HIS A 172 4.96 3.40 -1.16
C HIS A 172 3.87 4.23 -1.86
N SER A 173 4.09 4.58 -3.13
CA SER A 173 3.08 5.27 -3.94
C SER A 173 2.62 6.56 -3.24
N LEU A 174 1.32 6.73 -3.00
CA LEU A 174 0.77 7.82 -2.20
C LEU A 174 1.49 7.99 -0.85
N GLY A 175 1.85 6.90 -0.17
CA GLY A 175 2.57 6.96 1.10
C GLY A 175 3.96 7.60 0.98
N GLY A 176 4.62 7.50 -0.18
CA GLY A 176 5.84 8.25 -0.48
C GLY A 176 5.57 9.75 -0.59
N ALA A 177 4.48 10.14 -1.26
CA ALA A 177 4.03 11.53 -1.30
C ALA A 177 3.65 12.03 0.10
N GLU A 178 2.93 11.23 0.88
CA GLU A 178 2.59 11.57 2.28
C GLU A 178 3.83 11.76 3.16
N ALA A 179 4.92 11.02 2.91
CA ALA A 179 6.17 11.21 3.64
C ALA A 179 6.82 12.58 3.33
N SER A 180 6.81 13.01 2.07
CA SER A 180 7.28 14.34 1.66
C SER A 180 6.35 15.46 2.19
N ILE A 181 5.04 15.25 2.08
CA ILE A 181 4.03 16.18 2.63
C ILE A 181 4.18 16.30 4.16
N TYR A 182 4.38 15.20 4.88
CA TYR A 182 4.62 15.24 6.33
C TYR A 182 5.82 16.13 6.69
N ALA A 183 6.90 16.04 5.92
CA ALA A 183 8.09 16.83 6.18
C ALA A 183 7.81 18.34 6.10
N THR A 184 6.91 18.76 5.20
CA THR A 184 6.54 20.19 5.02
C THR A 184 5.37 20.64 5.92
N TRP A 185 4.73 19.72 6.62
CA TRP A 185 3.52 20.00 7.38
C TRP A 185 3.80 20.76 8.69
N ASP A 186 3.01 21.80 8.96
CA ASP A 186 3.03 22.51 10.24
C ASP A 186 2.14 21.83 11.28
N PHE A 187 2.78 21.21 12.27
CA PHE A 187 2.14 20.67 13.47
C PHE A 187 2.14 21.73 14.59
N ASP A 188 1.25 22.73 14.45
CA ASP A 188 1.05 23.80 15.44
C ASP A 188 2.34 24.59 15.78
N GLY A 189 3.08 25.01 14.76
CA GLY A 189 4.32 25.77 14.86
C GLY A 189 5.59 24.91 14.88
N ARG A 190 5.45 23.60 14.62
CA ARG A 190 6.58 22.68 14.47
C ARG A 190 6.49 21.93 13.16
N ALA A 191 7.46 22.14 12.29
CA ALA A 191 7.55 21.44 11.01
C ALA A 191 7.81 19.94 11.18
N GLY A 192 7.13 19.10 10.39
CA GLY A 192 7.24 17.63 10.48
C GLY A 192 8.65 17.10 10.27
N TYR A 193 9.46 17.71 9.40
CA TYR A 193 10.84 17.27 9.16
C TYR A 193 11.72 17.31 10.42
N LYS A 194 11.39 18.11 11.43
CA LYS A 194 12.10 18.15 12.72
C LYS A 194 11.94 16.85 13.54
N ASP A 195 11.03 15.98 13.15
CA ASP A 195 10.71 14.76 13.88
C ASP A 195 11.26 13.50 13.19
N ILE A 196 11.83 13.65 12.01
CA ILE A 196 12.40 12.56 11.20
C ILE A 196 13.86 12.81 10.86
N ALA A 197 14.58 11.77 10.46
CA ALA A 197 16.01 11.81 10.12
C ALA A 197 16.27 11.53 8.64
N GLY A 198 15.24 11.27 7.85
CA GLY A 198 15.32 11.02 6.42
C GLY A 198 13.97 10.63 5.85
N ILE A 199 13.84 10.78 4.53
CA ILE A 199 12.63 10.48 3.75
C ILE A 199 12.92 9.33 2.79
N VAL A 200 11.99 8.37 2.65
CA VAL A 200 12.10 7.24 1.72
C VAL A 200 10.85 7.17 0.83
N GLY A 201 11.00 7.51 -0.44
CA GLY A 201 9.95 7.35 -1.45
C GLY A 201 10.10 6.02 -2.20
N ILE A 202 9.08 5.17 -2.16
CA ILE A 202 9.03 3.90 -2.88
C ILE A 202 8.01 4.03 -4.00
N ASP A 203 8.47 4.36 -5.19
CA ASP A 203 7.65 4.64 -6.39
C ASP A 203 6.51 5.64 -6.13
N GLY A 204 6.81 6.67 -5.34
CA GLY A 204 5.91 7.76 -4.98
C GLY A 204 6.65 8.87 -4.28
N ASP A 205 6.30 10.10 -4.60
CA ASP A 205 6.82 11.32 -4.02
C ASP A 205 5.84 12.48 -4.30
N ALA A 206 5.99 13.58 -3.57
CA ALA A 206 5.33 14.86 -3.85
C ALA A 206 6.38 15.90 -4.24
N GLY A 207 5.95 17.02 -4.84
CA GLY A 207 6.83 18.06 -5.36
C GLY A 207 6.95 18.04 -6.88
N GLY A 208 6.14 17.22 -7.56
CA GLY A 208 6.11 17.11 -9.02
C GLY A 208 4.69 16.89 -9.58
N THR A 209 4.62 16.49 -10.85
CA THR A 209 3.35 16.08 -11.47
C THR A 209 2.98 14.69 -11.02
N SER A 210 1.68 14.48 -10.71
CA SER A 210 1.17 13.15 -10.34
C SER A 210 1.53 12.10 -11.39
N ALA A 211 2.13 11.00 -10.97
CA ALA A 211 2.43 9.85 -11.83
C ALA A 211 1.16 9.22 -12.44
N LEU A 212 0.01 9.40 -11.80
CA LEU A 212 -1.30 8.92 -12.24
C LEU A 212 -2.03 9.89 -13.17
N GLY A 213 -1.41 11.03 -13.53
CA GLY A 213 -2.01 12.01 -14.44
C GLY A 213 -3.19 12.78 -13.85
N GLY A 214 -3.33 12.84 -12.53
CA GLY A 214 -4.31 13.69 -11.85
C GLY A 214 -4.09 15.17 -12.18
N THR A 215 -5.18 15.94 -12.21
CA THR A 215 -5.08 17.40 -12.38
C THR A 215 -4.84 18.02 -11.02
N ALA A 216 -3.74 18.79 -10.88
CA ALA A 216 -3.48 19.48 -9.63
C ALA A 216 -4.65 20.40 -9.24
N ILE A 217 -5.03 20.37 -7.99
CA ILE A 217 -6.07 21.24 -7.40
C ILE A 217 -5.33 22.39 -6.72
N VAL A 218 -5.38 23.58 -7.30
CA VAL A 218 -4.56 24.72 -6.82
C VAL A 218 -5.39 25.93 -6.36
N SER A 219 -6.66 25.99 -6.75
CA SER A 219 -7.55 27.11 -6.41
C SER A 219 -8.69 26.68 -5.47
N THR A 220 -9.21 27.60 -4.70
CA THR A 220 -10.39 27.39 -3.85
C THR A 220 -11.59 26.86 -4.67
N SER A 221 -11.81 27.38 -5.87
CA SER A 221 -12.93 26.93 -6.72
C SER A 221 -12.77 25.49 -7.22
N GLU A 222 -11.55 25.03 -7.47
CA GLU A 222 -11.27 23.62 -7.81
C GLU A 222 -11.49 22.72 -6.59
N ALA A 223 -11.04 23.15 -5.41
CA ALA A 223 -11.28 22.44 -4.16
C ALA A 223 -12.79 22.31 -3.86
N ASP A 224 -13.56 23.39 -4.01
CA ASP A 224 -15.02 23.38 -3.82
C ASP A 224 -15.71 22.45 -4.83
N ALA A 225 -15.27 22.43 -6.09
CA ALA A 225 -15.79 21.53 -7.11
C ALA A 225 -15.49 20.05 -6.78
N ALA A 226 -14.28 19.75 -6.31
CA ALA A 226 -13.88 18.39 -5.91
C ALA A 226 -14.71 17.91 -4.71
N LEU A 227 -14.89 18.75 -3.68
CA LEU A 227 -15.74 18.43 -2.51
C LEU A 227 -17.22 18.25 -2.90
N SER A 228 -17.70 19.03 -3.85
CA SER A 228 -19.07 18.86 -4.39
C SER A 228 -19.22 17.52 -5.11
N SER A 229 -18.18 17.09 -5.87
CA SER A 229 -18.13 15.78 -6.52
C SER A 229 -18.12 14.64 -5.52
N LEU A 230 -17.36 14.78 -4.41
CA LEU A 230 -17.35 13.82 -3.31
C LEU A 230 -18.75 13.58 -2.76
N SER A 231 -19.48 14.64 -2.49
CA SER A 231 -20.86 14.55 -1.99
C SER A 231 -21.82 13.80 -2.95
N ALA A 232 -21.53 13.80 -4.24
CA ALA A 232 -22.34 13.11 -5.26
C ALA A 232 -21.93 11.64 -5.46
N LYS A 233 -20.64 11.33 -5.37
CA LYS A 233 -20.07 9.98 -5.59
C LYS A 233 -20.13 9.09 -4.35
N GLY A 234 -20.07 9.67 -3.18
CA GLY A 234 -19.97 8.98 -1.89
C GLY A 234 -18.54 8.99 -1.32
N PRO A 235 -18.36 8.48 -0.09
CA PRO A 235 -17.15 8.69 0.70
C PRO A 235 -15.93 7.84 0.26
N TRP A 236 -16.11 6.86 -0.61
CA TRP A 236 -15.07 5.89 -0.93
C TRP A 236 -14.65 5.93 -2.39
N LEU A 237 -13.36 5.81 -2.62
CA LEU A 237 -12.77 5.67 -3.94
C LEU A 237 -13.22 4.33 -4.57
N ASP A 238 -13.73 4.40 -5.79
CA ASP A 238 -14.06 3.21 -6.60
C ASP A 238 -13.06 3.09 -7.75
N LEU A 239 -11.93 2.47 -7.48
CA LEU A 239 -10.81 2.34 -8.43
C LEU A 239 -11.20 1.68 -9.76
N LEU A 240 -12.15 0.75 -9.74
CA LEU A 240 -12.58 0.02 -10.93
C LEU A 240 -13.85 0.58 -11.56
N GLY A 241 -14.47 1.61 -10.98
CA GLY A 241 -15.72 2.20 -11.46
C GLY A 241 -16.90 1.21 -11.49
N THR A 242 -16.89 0.23 -10.58
CA THR A 242 -17.89 -0.84 -10.53
C THR A 242 -19.15 -0.47 -9.72
N GLY A 243 -19.11 0.64 -8.97
CA GLY A 243 -20.08 0.98 -7.94
C GLY A 243 -19.92 0.13 -6.66
N LEU A 244 -18.84 -0.64 -6.55
CA LEU A 244 -18.56 -1.55 -5.44
C LEU A 244 -17.12 -1.32 -4.95
N PRO A 245 -16.83 -0.23 -4.22
CA PRO A 245 -15.46 0.16 -3.83
C PRO A 245 -14.69 -0.96 -3.13
N TRP A 246 -15.35 -1.75 -2.28
CA TRP A 246 -14.78 -2.89 -1.55
C TRP A 246 -14.37 -4.07 -2.44
N SER A 247 -14.91 -4.16 -3.66
CA SER A 247 -14.74 -5.37 -4.50
C SER A 247 -13.32 -5.59 -4.97
N THR A 248 -12.54 -4.52 -5.16
CA THR A 248 -11.13 -4.60 -5.55
C THR A 248 -10.32 -5.38 -4.51
N GLY A 249 -10.45 -5.03 -3.23
CA GLY A 249 -9.79 -5.75 -2.14
C GLY A 249 -10.28 -7.19 -2.02
N ALA A 250 -11.59 -7.41 -2.05
CA ALA A 250 -12.16 -8.74 -1.96
C ALA A 250 -11.69 -9.66 -3.10
N PHE A 251 -11.54 -9.17 -4.33
CA PHE A 251 -10.96 -9.93 -5.45
C PHE A 251 -9.49 -10.26 -5.22
N ALA A 252 -8.67 -9.26 -4.91
CA ALA A 252 -7.24 -9.43 -4.72
C ALA A 252 -6.94 -10.46 -3.61
N GLU A 253 -7.61 -10.33 -2.47
CA GLU A 253 -7.38 -11.17 -1.29
C GLU A 253 -7.97 -12.58 -1.43
N THR A 254 -9.15 -12.75 -2.03
CA THR A 254 -9.70 -14.10 -2.29
C THR A 254 -8.90 -14.85 -3.35
N GLY A 255 -8.42 -14.17 -4.40
CA GLY A 255 -7.55 -14.73 -5.42
C GLY A 255 -6.19 -15.15 -4.85
N ALA A 256 -5.58 -14.29 -4.05
CA ALA A 256 -4.34 -14.60 -3.36
C ALA A 256 -4.49 -15.78 -2.39
N LEU A 257 -5.58 -15.81 -1.63
CA LEU A 257 -5.89 -16.91 -0.71
C LEU A 257 -6.09 -18.23 -1.46
N ALA A 258 -6.74 -18.19 -2.64
CA ALA A 258 -6.89 -19.37 -3.50
C ALA A 258 -5.54 -19.86 -4.03
N ALA A 259 -4.68 -18.94 -4.47
CA ALA A 259 -3.33 -19.23 -4.93
C ALA A 259 -2.44 -19.77 -3.79
N LEU A 260 -2.57 -19.24 -2.58
CA LEU A 260 -1.80 -19.72 -1.42
C LEU A 260 -2.23 -21.13 -0.98
N LYS A 261 -3.55 -21.38 -0.85
CA LYS A 261 -4.07 -22.63 -0.28
C LYS A 261 -4.18 -23.78 -1.29
N SER A 262 -4.38 -23.46 -2.57
CA SER A 262 -4.60 -24.43 -3.64
C SER A 262 -4.00 -23.96 -4.97
N PRO A 263 -2.67 -23.70 -5.04
CA PRO A 263 -2.02 -23.06 -6.20
C PRO A 263 -2.29 -23.77 -7.53
N ASN A 264 -2.34 -25.09 -7.53
CA ASN A 264 -2.46 -25.93 -8.72
C ASN A 264 -3.92 -26.35 -9.03
N ALA A 265 -4.89 -25.98 -8.20
CA ALA A 265 -6.30 -26.23 -8.48
C ALA A 265 -6.81 -25.26 -9.57
N ALA A 266 -7.90 -25.68 -10.26
CA ALA A 266 -8.57 -24.81 -11.22
C ALA A 266 -9.01 -23.51 -10.58
N SER A 267 -8.80 -22.39 -11.28
CA SER A 267 -9.07 -21.07 -10.75
C SER A 267 -10.55 -20.87 -10.37
N THR A 268 -10.76 -20.46 -9.14
CA THR A 268 -12.09 -20.10 -8.63
C THR A 268 -12.60 -18.82 -9.27
N GLU A 269 -11.72 -17.86 -9.52
CA GLU A 269 -12.08 -16.53 -10.01
C GLU A 269 -12.28 -16.49 -11.52
N GLN A 270 -11.49 -17.25 -12.30
CA GLN A 270 -11.56 -17.22 -13.76
C GLN A 270 -12.97 -17.47 -14.31
N THR A 271 -13.76 -18.29 -13.62
CA THR A 271 -15.14 -18.60 -14.01
C THR A 271 -16.17 -17.59 -13.54
N PHE A 272 -15.77 -16.61 -12.73
CA PHE A 272 -16.70 -15.61 -12.23
C PHE A 272 -17.14 -14.65 -13.34
N PRO A 273 -18.46 -14.48 -13.57
CA PRO A 273 -18.94 -13.73 -14.72
C PRO A 273 -18.56 -12.24 -14.69
N LEU A 274 -18.42 -11.66 -13.51
CA LEU A 274 -18.14 -10.25 -13.35
C LEU A 274 -16.64 -9.92 -13.29
N LEU A 275 -15.74 -10.92 -13.26
CA LEU A 275 -14.31 -10.63 -13.42
C LEU A 275 -14.07 -10.08 -14.84
N PRO A 276 -13.42 -8.93 -15.01
CA PRO A 276 -13.10 -8.37 -16.31
C PRO A 276 -12.39 -9.37 -17.23
N LYS A 277 -12.73 -9.36 -18.51
CA LYS A 277 -12.18 -10.30 -19.48
C LYS A 277 -10.65 -10.20 -19.58
N GLU A 278 -10.16 -8.99 -19.46
CA GLU A 278 -8.75 -8.63 -19.54
C GLU A 278 -7.91 -9.26 -18.42
N LEU A 279 -8.56 -9.56 -17.28
CA LEU A 279 -7.94 -10.23 -16.13
C LEU A 279 -8.06 -11.76 -16.18
N LYS A 280 -8.67 -12.32 -17.23
CA LYS A 280 -8.83 -13.78 -17.38
C LYS A 280 -7.77 -14.35 -18.30
N PRO A 281 -6.99 -15.35 -17.86
CA PRO A 281 -6.16 -16.13 -18.77
C PRO A 281 -6.95 -16.67 -19.98
N PRO A 282 -6.31 -16.82 -21.16
CA PRO A 282 -6.99 -17.18 -22.41
C PRO A 282 -7.55 -18.60 -22.43
N ALA A 283 -7.14 -19.45 -21.49
CA ALA A 283 -7.62 -20.83 -21.33
C ALA A 283 -7.75 -21.17 -19.84
N PRO A 284 -8.42 -22.29 -19.47
CA PRO A 284 -8.53 -22.71 -18.08
C PRO A 284 -7.16 -22.74 -17.39
N SER A 285 -7.07 -22.12 -16.22
CA SER A 285 -5.80 -21.91 -15.51
C SER A 285 -5.88 -22.35 -14.06
N THR A 286 -4.74 -22.49 -13.44
CA THR A 286 -4.63 -22.71 -12.00
C THR A 286 -4.88 -21.39 -11.22
N ASN A 287 -5.18 -21.49 -9.91
CA ASN A 287 -5.31 -20.32 -9.06
C ASN A 287 -4.05 -19.43 -9.08
N LEU A 288 -2.85 -20.04 -9.02
CA LEU A 288 -1.61 -19.30 -9.07
C LEU A 288 -1.40 -18.61 -10.42
N ALA A 289 -1.77 -19.28 -11.52
CA ALA A 289 -1.67 -18.69 -12.85
C ALA A 289 -2.67 -17.54 -13.07
N GLN A 290 -3.88 -17.66 -12.53
CA GLN A 290 -4.86 -16.56 -12.54
C GLN A 290 -4.32 -15.34 -11.79
N LEU A 291 -3.76 -15.54 -10.60
CA LEU A 291 -3.19 -14.45 -9.80
C LEU A 291 -2.00 -13.81 -10.54
N GLY A 292 -1.02 -14.62 -10.99
CA GLY A 292 0.13 -14.12 -11.75
C GLY A 292 -0.29 -13.32 -12.99
N TYR A 293 -1.25 -13.83 -13.75
CA TYR A 293 -1.78 -13.17 -14.95
C TYR A 293 -2.44 -11.82 -14.66
N ALA A 294 -3.15 -11.71 -13.53
CA ALA A 294 -3.82 -10.47 -13.15
C ALA A 294 -2.87 -9.36 -12.65
N PHE A 295 -1.70 -9.73 -12.13
CA PHE A 295 -0.72 -8.79 -11.57
C PHE A 295 0.48 -8.52 -12.48
N ASP A 296 0.81 -9.43 -13.42
CA ASP A 296 2.00 -9.26 -14.27
C ASP A 296 1.81 -8.13 -15.29
N ALA A 297 2.78 -7.23 -15.39
CA ALA A 297 2.75 -6.05 -16.25
C ALA A 297 2.60 -6.39 -17.76
N SER A 298 2.97 -7.60 -18.19
CA SER A 298 2.82 -8.03 -19.59
C SER A 298 1.41 -8.52 -19.94
N THR A 299 0.60 -8.87 -18.95
CA THR A 299 -0.74 -9.46 -19.13
C THR A 299 -1.85 -8.64 -18.49
N SER A 300 -1.57 -7.90 -17.43
CA SER A 300 -2.52 -7.02 -16.75
C SER A 300 -2.77 -5.75 -17.57
N PRO A 301 -4.00 -5.22 -17.60
CA PRO A 301 -4.31 -3.97 -18.30
C PRO A 301 -3.51 -2.77 -17.78
N ALA A 302 -3.06 -1.89 -18.67
CA ALA A 302 -2.33 -0.68 -18.30
C ALA A 302 -3.09 0.23 -17.29
N ALA A 303 -4.43 0.19 -17.31
CA ALA A 303 -5.25 0.91 -16.32
C ALA A 303 -5.09 0.39 -14.88
N LEU A 304 -4.51 -0.79 -14.70
CA LEU A 304 -4.19 -1.40 -13.41
C LEU A 304 -2.69 -1.33 -13.08
N ALA A 305 -1.95 -0.37 -13.63
CA ALA A 305 -0.51 -0.22 -13.39
C ALA A 305 -0.13 -0.14 -11.91
N LEU A 306 -1.07 0.28 -11.05
CA LEU A 306 -0.92 0.31 -9.58
C LEU A 306 -0.63 -1.05 -8.94
N ILE A 307 -1.02 -2.15 -9.59
CA ILE A 307 -0.77 -3.51 -9.07
C ILE A 307 0.29 -4.26 -9.86
N HIS A 308 0.92 -3.63 -10.86
CA HIS A 308 1.85 -4.33 -11.74
C HIS A 308 3.13 -4.78 -11.01
N VAL A 309 3.50 -6.00 -11.32
CA VAL A 309 4.79 -6.61 -11.02
C VAL A 309 5.37 -7.25 -12.27
N HIS A 310 6.66 -7.58 -12.25
CA HIS A 310 7.27 -8.50 -13.20
C HIS A 310 7.41 -9.86 -12.53
N SER A 311 6.45 -10.74 -12.79
CA SER A 311 6.33 -12.06 -12.14
C SER A 311 6.72 -13.21 -13.07
N GLY A 312 6.23 -13.20 -14.33
CA GLY A 312 6.50 -14.30 -15.24
C GLY A 312 5.48 -14.44 -16.36
N HIS A 313 5.15 -15.69 -16.70
CA HIS A 313 4.23 -15.97 -17.80
C HIS A 313 3.46 -17.28 -17.62
N LEU A 314 2.38 -17.46 -18.39
CA LEU A 314 1.62 -18.71 -18.46
C LEU A 314 2.44 -19.83 -19.10
N THR A 315 2.25 -21.07 -18.64
CA THR A 315 2.77 -22.24 -19.35
C THR A 315 2.16 -22.35 -20.74
N SER A 316 2.90 -22.89 -21.70
CA SER A 316 2.45 -23.00 -23.10
C SER A 316 1.43 -24.12 -23.35
N SER A 317 1.24 -25.05 -22.40
CA SER A 317 0.36 -26.22 -22.54
C SER A 317 -0.04 -26.80 -21.19
N GLY A 318 -1.10 -27.61 -21.18
CA GLY A 318 -1.65 -28.30 -20.02
C GLY A 318 -3.18 -28.30 -20.03
N GLN A 319 -3.82 -29.17 -19.24
CA GLN A 319 -5.27 -29.14 -19.04
C GLN A 319 -5.67 -27.85 -18.31
N LEU A 320 -4.82 -27.38 -17.40
CA LEU A 320 -4.85 -26.07 -16.77
C LEU A 320 -3.51 -25.37 -17.06
N LEU A 321 -3.56 -24.13 -17.50
CA LEU A 321 -2.35 -23.32 -17.63
C LEU A 321 -1.79 -23.04 -16.23
N GLY A 322 -0.50 -23.31 -16.04
CA GLY A 322 0.25 -22.97 -14.85
C GLY A 322 0.94 -21.61 -15.00
N TRP A 323 1.69 -21.21 -13.96
CA TRP A 323 2.52 -20.01 -13.95
C TRP A 323 4.00 -20.35 -13.86
N VAL A 324 4.83 -19.71 -14.66
CA VAL A 324 6.29 -19.79 -14.63
C VAL A 324 6.84 -18.48 -14.11
N ASN A 325 7.54 -18.51 -12.98
CA ASN A 325 8.20 -17.32 -12.43
C ASN A 325 9.55 -17.12 -13.13
N ASP A 326 9.73 -16.00 -13.81
CA ASP A 326 11.00 -15.59 -14.42
C ASP A 326 11.35 -14.12 -14.18
N GLY A 327 10.47 -13.40 -13.50
CA GLY A 327 10.68 -12.02 -13.02
C GLY A 327 11.25 -11.94 -11.61
N PRO A 328 11.47 -10.70 -11.09
CA PRO A 328 11.93 -10.48 -9.72
C PRO A 328 10.90 -10.83 -8.65
N THR A 329 9.59 -10.78 -8.98
CA THR A 329 8.48 -11.01 -8.06
C THR A 329 7.78 -12.34 -8.35
N PRO A 330 8.09 -13.44 -7.64
CA PRO A 330 7.35 -14.69 -7.78
C PRO A 330 5.86 -14.50 -7.44
N ALA A 331 4.96 -15.14 -8.21
CA ALA A 331 3.53 -15.08 -7.95
C ALA A 331 3.15 -15.59 -6.55
N GLN A 332 3.97 -16.43 -5.93
CA GLN A 332 3.82 -16.88 -4.55
C GLN A 332 3.99 -15.73 -3.54
N ASN A 333 4.82 -14.72 -3.85
CA ASN A 333 4.99 -13.54 -2.98
C ASN A 333 3.72 -12.69 -3.01
N ILE A 334 3.09 -12.54 -4.17
CA ILE A 334 1.78 -11.87 -4.29
C ILE A 334 0.75 -12.63 -3.46
N ALA A 335 0.65 -13.97 -3.67
CA ALA A 335 -0.26 -14.82 -2.91
C ALA A 335 -0.03 -14.72 -1.40
N PHE A 336 1.23 -14.63 -0.97
CA PHE A 336 1.61 -14.48 0.42
C PHE A 336 1.14 -13.14 1.00
N VAL A 337 1.54 -12.01 0.41
CA VAL A 337 1.26 -10.67 0.95
C VAL A 337 -0.24 -10.40 0.98
N PHE A 338 -0.97 -10.73 -0.09
CA PHE A 338 -2.41 -10.46 -0.18
C PHE A 338 -3.29 -11.46 0.60
N SER A 339 -2.71 -12.41 1.34
CA SER A 339 -3.47 -13.38 2.14
C SER A 339 -2.90 -13.64 3.53
N GLN A 340 -1.98 -12.79 4.03
CA GLN A 340 -1.37 -12.96 5.35
C GLN A 340 -2.31 -12.56 6.50
N GLU A 341 -2.01 -13.08 7.71
CA GLU A 341 -2.61 -12.65 8.95
C GLU A 341 -1.62 -11.76 9.76
N PRO A 342 -2.04 -10.57 10.22
CA PRO A 342 -3.35 -9.96 9.99
C PRO A 342 -3.53 -9.61 8.51
N VAL A 343 -4.74 -9.79 7.98
CA VAL A 343 -5.08 -9.36 6.64
C VAL A 343 -5.03 -7.83 6.58
N GLY A 344 -4.70 -7.24 5.45
CA GLY A 344 -4.69 -5.79 5.28
C GLY A 344 -3.60 -5.27 4.34
N PRO A 345 -3.40 -5.90 3.15
CA PRO A 345 -2.62 -5.29 2.08
C PRO A 345 -3.46 -4.33 1.23
N VAL A 346 -4.80 -4.42 1.29
CA VAL A 346 -5.71 -3.59 0.49
C VAL A 346 -6.76 -2.95 1.39
N ASP A 347 -6.94 -1.64 1.30
CA ASP A 347 -8.02 -0.95 1.98
C ASP A 347 -9.29 -1.00 1.11
N TRP A 348 -10.32 -1.70 1.60
CA TRP A 348 -11.58 -1.90 0.88
C TRP A 348 -12.42 -0.63 0.76
N TYR A 349 -12.23 0.30 1.69
CA TYR A 349 -13.05 1.50 1.86
C TYR A 349 -12.20 2.76 1.96
N TYR A 350 -11.24 2.87 1.03
CA TYR A 350 -10.32 4.00 0.98
C TYR A 350 -11.08 5.33 0.79
N PRO A 351 -10.77 6.37 1.61
CA PRO A 351 -11.49 7.64 1.55
C PRO A 351 -11.20 8.41 0.25
N GLU A 352 -12.24 8.74 -0.53
CA GLU A 352 -12.11 9.60 -1.72
C GLU A 352 -11.56 10.99 -1.35
N ARG A 353 -11.88 11.49 -0.15
CA ARG A 353 -11.38 12.76 0.37
C ARG A 353 -9.85 12.78 0.47
N LEU A 354 -9.21 11.68 0.84
CA LEU A 354 -7.75 11.60 0.93
C LEU A 354 -7.10 11.79 -0.45
N SER A 355 -7.68 11.23 -1.52
CA SER A 355 -7.22 11.46 -2.89
C SER A 355 -7.30 12.93 -3.29
N ILE A 356 -8.45 13.59 -3.03
CA ILE A 356 -8.65 15.02 -3.32
C ILE A 356 -7.60 15.88 -2.63
N ASP A 357 -7.43 15.69 -1.34
CA ASP A 357 -6.50 16.48 -0.53
C ASP A 357 -5.04 16.25 -0.97
N THR A 358 -4.68 15.02 -1.37
CA THR A 358 -3.31 14.72 -1.83
C THR A 358 -3.02 15.32 -3.20
N GLU A 359 -4.01 15.38 -4.10
CA GLU A 359 -3.86 16.09 -5.38
C GLU A 359 -3.62 17.59 -5.16
N ALA A 360 -4.27 18.21 -4.16
CA ALA A 360 -3.99 19.60 -3.79
C ALA A 360 -2.58 19.77 -3.23
N ALA A 361 -2.18 18.92 -2.28
CA ALA A 361 -0.87 18.98 -1.62
C ALA A 361 0.32 18.57 -2.50
N SER A 362 0.08 18.12 -3.74
CA SER A 362 1.11 17.50 -4.59
C SER A 362 2.28 18.42 -4.94
N SER A 363 2.11 19.74 -4.90
CA SER A 363 3.16 20.72 -5.17
C SER A 363 4.08 20.98 -3.98
N LEU A 364 3.75 20.51 -2.77
CA LEU A 364 4.38 20.84 -1.48
C LEU A 364 4.35 22.33 -1.08
N GLN A 365 3.72 23.18 -1.87
CA GLN A 365 3.59 24.61 -1.64
C GLN A 365 2.15 24.94 -1.23
N GLN A 366 2.01 25.77 -0.19
CA GLN A 366 0.70 26.19 0.30
C GLN A 366 -0.07 27.00 -0.76
N THR A 367 -1.12 26.43 -1.30
CA THR A 367 -2.02 27.06 -2.28
C THR A 367 -3.31 27.60 -1.64
N SER A 368 -4.16 28.24 -2.44
CA SER A 368 -5.49 28.62 -1.95
C SER A 368 -6.44 27.41 -1.83
N ALA A 369 -6.19 26.35 -2.60
CA ALA A 369 -6.90 25.08 -2.43
C ALA A 369 -6.53 24.42 -1.10
N ASP A 370 -5.23 24.33 -0.78
CA ASP A 370 -4.77 23.77 0.48
C ASP A 370 -5.37 24.49 1.68
N THR A 371 -5.42 25.81 1.63
CA THR A 371 -6.06 26.62 2.68
C THR A 371 -7.54 26.30 2.81
N ALA A 372 -8.26 26.17 1.71
CA ALA A 372 -9.69 25.83 1.70
C ALA A 372 -9.95 24.39 2.22
N LEU A 373 -9.02 23.46 1.94
CA LEU A 373 -9.09 22.06 2.41
C LEU A 373 -8.57 21.88 3.84
N GLY A 374 -7.96 22.92 4.45
CA GLY A 374 -7.40 22.87 5.79
C GLY A 374 -6.02 22.21 5.87
N LEU A 375 -5.28 22.19 4.77
CA LEU A 375 -3.92 21.63 4.69
C LEU A 375 -2.89 22.68 5.14
N LYS A 376 -1.75 22.25 5.68
CA LYS A 376 -0.73 23.12 6.32
C LYS A 376 0.67 22.85 5.77
N LEU A 377 0.90 23.17 4.49
CA LEU A 377 2.17 22.95 3.76
C LEU A 377 3.05 24.21 3.82
N THR A 378 3.58 24.56 4.97
CA THR A 378 4.24 25.87 5.18
C THR A 378 5.76 25.81 5.27
N ASP A 379 6.36 24.64 5.37
CA ASP A 379 7.75 24.45 5.77
C ASP A 379 8.67 23.81 4.71
N GLU A 380 8.27 23.81 3.42
CA GLU A 380 9.04 23.19 2.35
C GLU A 380 10.50 23.66 2.33
N SER A 381 10.72 24.97 2.34
CA SER A 381 12.06 25.56 2.21
C SER A 381 13.02 25.22 3.36
N GLY A 382 12.48 24.79 4.51
CA GLY A 382 13.29 24.46 5.69
C GLY A 382 13.64 22.97 5.82
N VAL A 383 13.12 22.11 4.94
CA VAL A 383 13.37 20.65 5.03
C VAL A 383 14.84 20.35 4.78
N ASP A 384 15.52 19.82 5.80
CA ASP A 384 16.98 19.63 5.85
C ASP A 384 17.43 18.17 6.05
N VAL A 385 16.56 17.20 5.79
CA VAL A 385 16.85 15.77 5.97
C VAL A 385 17.16 15.10 4.62
N PRO A 386 18.08 14.11 4.56
CA PRO A 386 18.40 13.39 3.33
C PRO A 386 17.22 12.55 2.82
N MET A 387 17.17 12.35 1.51
CA MET A 387 16.09 11.66 0.83
C MET A 387 16.61 10.50 -0.01
N PHE A 388 15.85 9.39 -0.03
CA PHE A 388 16.04 8.23 -0.90
C PHE A 388 14.76 7.99 -1.69
N VAL A 389 14.85 7.82 -3.00
CA VAL A 389 13.72 7.43 -3.83
C VAL A 389 14.07 6.27 -4.76
N ILE A 390 13.13 5.37 -4.97
CA ILE A 390 13.16 4.39 -6.04
C ILE A 390 11.98 4.62 -6.97
N GLN A 391 12.24 4.71 -8.28
CA GLN A 391 11.24 4.87 -9.32
C GLN A 391 11.06 3.59 -10.12
N THR A 392 9.81 3.23 -10.44
CA THR A 392 9.44 2.11 -11.28
C THR A 392 8.70 2.58 -12.55
N SER A 393 8.02 1.66 -13.22
CA SER A 393 7.33 1.93 -14.49
C SER A 393 5.97 2.64 -14.34
N LEU A 394 5.49 2.96 -13.15
CA LEU A 394 4.16 3.58 -12.96
C LEU A 394 4.02 4.89 -13.73
N GLY A 395 5.04 5.74 -13.71
CA GLY A 395 5.10 7.00 -14.48
C GLY A 395 5.33 6.80 -15.99
N GLY A 396 5.34 5.58 -16.49
CA GLY A 396 5.67 5.27 -17.90
C GLY A 396 7.12 5.62 -18.24
N THR A 397 7.32 6.41 -19.30
CA THR A 397 8.65 6.91 -19.70
C THR A 397 9.07 8.19 -18.99
N ASN A 398 8.20 8.76 -18.15
CA ASN A 398 8.47 9.97 -17.40
C ASN A 398 9.23 9.61 -16.11
N ASN A 399 10.17 10.44 -15.72
CA ASN A 399 10.91 10.28 -14.46
C ASN A 399 10.17 10.96 -13.29
N ALA A 400 8.85 10.73 -13.17
CA ALA A 400 7.99 11.51 -12.29
C ALA A 400 8.45 11.52 -10.82
N VAL A 401 8.87 10.38 -10.28
CA VAL A 401 9.35 10.28 -8.89
C VAL A 401 10.73 10.90 -8.73
N GLU A 402 11.64 10.64 -9.68
CA GLU A 402 12.97 11.24 -9.70
C GLU A 402 12.87 12.76 -9.82
N ASP A 403 12.07 13.26 -10.78
CA ASP A 403 11.88 14.69 -11.01
C ASP A 403 11.24 15.38 -9.81
N ALA A 404 10.26 14.73 -9.15
CA ALA A 404 9.64 15.25 -7.94
C ALA A 404 10.64 15.39 -6.78
N ALA A 405 11.44 14.37 -6.53
CA ALA A 405 12.46 14.38 -5.47
C ALA A 405 13.54 15.45 -5.71
N LEU A 406 13.99 15.60 -6.96
CA LEU A 406 14.98 16.64 -7.34
C LEU A 406 14.37 18.04 -7.29
N ASN A 407 13.10 18.19 -7.65
CA ASN A 407 12.38 19.45 -7.49
C ASN A 407 12.21 19.83 -6.01
N PHE A 408 11.86 18.89 -5.15
CA PHE A 408 11.80 19.12 -3.72
C PHE A 408 13.15 19.54 -3.15
N GLN A 409 14.24 18.87 -3.54
CA GLN A 409 15.59 19.29 -3.14
C GLN A 409 15.93 20.72 -3.62
N ALA A 410 15.53 21.10 -4.83
CA ALA A 410 15.82 22.42 -5.38
C ALA A 410 15.11 23.57 -4.64
N HIS A 411 14.01 23.30 -3.92
CA HIS A 411 13.22 24.29 -3.18
C HIS A 411 13.38 24.19 -1.65
N SER A 412 14.28 23.32 -1.18
CA SER A 412 14.49 23.04 0.26
C SER A 412 15.98 23.04 0.62
N GLU A 413 16.30 22.69 1.86
CA GLU A 413 17.66 22.47 2.35
C GLU A 413 18.07 20.99 2.38
N ILE A 414 17.36 20.12 1.64
CA ILE A 414 17.66 18.67 1.55
C ILE A 414 19.13 18.48 1.11
N PRO A 415 19.99 17.87 1.97
CA PRO A 415 21.44 17.81 1.71
C PRO A 415 21.81 16.84 0.60
N SER A 416 20.98 15.83 0.35
CA SER A 416 21.21 14.84 -0.70
C SER A 416 19.94 14.09 -1.06
N VAL A 417 19.79 13.78 -2.34
CA VAL A 417 18.79 12.85 -2.87
C VAL A 417 19.51 11.66 -3.48
N THR A 418 19.16 10.45 -3.06
CA THR A 418 19.63 9.21 -3.68
C THR A 418 18.50 8.64 -4.52
N VAL A 419 18.73 8.55 -5.85
CA VAL A 419 17.76 8.04 -6.81
C VAL A 419 18.16 6.65 -7.29
N VAL A 420 17.20 5.71 -7.28
CA VAL A 420 17.33 4.39 -7.89
C VAL A 420 16.27 4.27 -8.99
N ASN A 421 16.66 4.43 -10.25
CA ASN A 421 15.72 4.33 -11.36
C ASN A 421 15.61 2.88 -11.87
N LYS A 422 14.43 2.30 -11.77
CA LYS A 422 14.04 0.95 -12.20
C LYS A 422 12.87 0.93 -13.18
N ALA A 423 12.51 2.06 -13.76
CA ALA A 423 11.36 2.19 -14.66
C ALA A 423 11.36 1.17 -15.83
N ALA A 424 12.54 0.75 -16.30
CA ALA A 424 12.65 -0.21 -17.39
C ALA A 424 12.46 -1.68 -16.99
N SER A 425 12.41 -2.01 -15.67
CA SER A 425 12.50 -3.40 -15.22
C SER A 425 11.63 -3.75 -14.00
N TYR A 426 10.99 -2.77 -13.40
CA TYR A 426 10.13 -2.95 -12.22
C TYR A 426 8.74 -2.36 -12.48
N GLY A 427 7.70 -3.13 -12.16
CA GLY A 427 6.34 -2.63 -11.95
C GLY A 427 6.20 -1.97 -10.59
N HIS A 428 5.05 -1.35 -10.36
CA HIS A 428 4.80 -0.53 -9.17
C HIS A 428 4.98 -1.28 -7.85
N LEU A 429 4.56 -2.55 -7.78
CA LEU A 429 4.67 -3.36 -6.56
C LEU A 429 5.98 -4.17 -6.47
N ASP A 430 6.82 -4.22 -7.50
CA ASP A 430 8.09 -4.98 -7.42
C ASP A 430 8.99 -4.56 -6.25
N PRO A 431 9.14 -3.27 -5.90
CA PRO A 431 9.94 -2.89 -4.73
C PRO A 431 9.47 -3.49 -3.41
N LEU A 432 8.19 -3.84 -3.29
CA LEU A 432 7.59 -4.42 -2.09
C LEU A 432 7.60 -5.95 -2.13
N LEU A 433 7.32 -6.53 -3.30
CA LEU A 433 6.99 -7.95 -3.46
C LEU A 433 8.11 -8.79 -4.08
N ALA A 434 9.15 -8.17 -4.67
CA ALA A 434 10.26 -8.90 -5.24
C ALA A 434 10.97 -9.78 -4.18
N GLU A 435 11.56 -10.88 -4.63
CA GLU A 435 12.38 -11.73 -3.77
C GLU A 435 13.48 -10.89 -3.10
N PRO A 436 13.61 -10.88 -1.77
CA PRO A 436 14.46 -9.93 -1.05
C PRO A 436 15.91 -9.87 -1.53
N THR A 437 16.48 -11.02 -1.93
CA THR A 437 17.86 -11.12 -2.44
C THR A 437 18.03 -10.53 -3.85
N LYS A 438 16.94 -10.29 -4.57
CA LYS A 438 16.92 -9.69 -5.92
C LYS A 438 16.29 -8.30 -5.91
N ASN A 439 15.83 -7.83 -4.75
CA ASN A 439 15.08 -6.60 -4.61
C ASN A 439 15.99 -5.37 -4.65
N ALA A 440 15.81 -4.53 -5.67
CA ALA A 440 16.60 -3.33 -5.86
C ALA A 440 16.34 -2.26 -4.79
N PHE A 441 15.12 -2.17 -4.25
CA PHE A 441 14.83 -1.28 -3.13
C PHE A 441 15.66 -1.68 -1.91
N ILE A 442 15.55 -2.93 -1.48
CA ILE A 442 16.26 -3.46 -0.32
C ILE A 442 17.77 -3.27 -0.43
N SER A 443 18.36 -3.65 -1.59
CA SER A 443 19.81 -3.61 -1.79
C SER A 443 20.39 -2.20 -1.75
N ASN A 444 19.60 -1.16 -2.06
CA ASN A 444 20.02 0.23 -2.07
C ASN A 444 19.62 1.00 -0.80
N VAL A 445 18.45 0.73 -0.21
CA VAL A 445 18.01 1.44 0.98
C VAL A 445 18.78 1.02 2.23
N ILE A 446 19.22 -0.23 2.34
CA ILE A 446 20.01 -0.71 3.48
C ILE A 446 21.31 0.10 3.67
N PRO A 447 22.21 0.26 2.68
CA PRO A 447 23.38 1.10 2.84
C PRO A 447 23.05 2.56 3.09
N TRP A 448 21.98 3.10 2.47
CA TRP A 448 21.54 4.47 2.68
C TRP A 448 21.12 4.71 4.13
N ILE A 449 20.27 3.84 4.72
CA ILE A 449 19.88 3.94 6.14
C ILE A 449 21.11 3.97 7.06
N LYS A 450 22.09 3.09 6.82
CA LYS A 450 23.31 3.00 7.64
C LYS A 450 24.22 4.22 7.54
N GLN A 451 24.05 5.05 6.51
CA GLN A 451 24.84 6.27 6.28
C GLN A 451 24.17 7.53 6.83
N LEU A 452 22.91 7.45 7.30
CA LEU A 452 22.24 8.59 7.90
C LEU A 452 23.02 9.12 9.11
N PRO A 453 23.24 10.45 9.22
CA PRO A 453 23.98 11.04 10.34
C PRO A 453 23.40 10.71 11.71
N ALA A 454 22.07 10.53 11.79
CA ALA A 454 21.35 10.22 13.01
C ALA A 454 21.22 8.71 13.29
N TYR A 455 21.71 7.83 12.39
CA TYR A 455 21.62 6.38 12.58
C TYR A 455 22.40 5.92 13.82
N LYS A 456 21.79 5.05 14.61
CA LYS A 456 22.36 4.49 15.85
C LYS A 456 22.69 2.99 15.60
N PRO A 457 23.96 2.64 15.37
CA PRO A 457 24.37 1.28 14.99
C PRO A 457 24.15 0.22 16.10
#